data_fa9f5d1d4cc939d11228aa88f2de313d
#
_entry.id   fa9f5d1d4cc939d11228aa88f2de313d
#
_cell.length_a   1.000
_cell.length_b   1.000
_cell.length_c   1.000
_cell.angle_alpha   90.00
_cell.angle_beta   90.00
_cell.angle_gamma   90.00
#
_symmetry.space_group_name_H-M   'P 1'
#
loop_
_entity.id
_entity.type
_entity.pdbx_description
1 polymer ?
#
loop_
_entity_poly.entity_id
_entity_poly.type
_entity_poly.pdbx_seq_one_letter_code
_entity_poly.pdbx_strand_id
1 'polypeptide(L)'
;MYKSDYESFINNPIWKEMKETLEEVKIGLFEDLKELDPHLEVSGLARQQGRLKMLEFVLLLPEDILREINEKLEENTEDKNE
;
A
#
# COMPACT_ATOMS: atom_id res chain seq x y z
N MET A 1 -4.61 -1.70 -18.65
CA MET A 1 -3.29 -1.16 -18.33
C MET A 1 -2.28 -2.30 -18.25
N TYR A 2 -1.13 -2.11 -18.83
CA TYR A 2 -0.15 -3.17 -19.02
C TYR A 2 0.88 -3.22 -17.90
N LYS A 3 1.54 -4.38 -17.75
CA LYS A 3 2.60 -4.61 -16.77
C LYS A 3 3.68 -3.52 -16.80
N SER A 4 4.13 -3.13 -18.00
CA SER A 4 5.16 -2.10 -18.16
C SER A 4 4.74 -0.73 -17.61
N ASP A 5 3.44 -0.41 -17.63
CA ASP A 5 2.93 0.84 -17.08
C ASP A 5 3.08 0.87 -15.56
N TYR A 6 2.78 -0.25 -14.89
CA TYR A 6 2.96 -0.35 -13.45
C TYR A 6 4.43 -0.36 -13.04
N GLU A 7 5.28 -1.03 -13.81
CA GLU A 7 6.71 -1.02 -13.56
C GLU A 7 7.28 0.40 -13.69
N SER A 8 6.86 1.14 -14.71
CA SER A 8 7.26 2.53 -14.90
C SER A 8 6.76 3.42 -13.77
N PHE A 9 5.52 3.22 -13.33
CA PHE A 9 4.94 3.99 -12.24
C PHE A 9 5.70 3.78 -10.93
N ILE A 10 5.99 2.54 -10.58
CA ILE A 10 6.71 2.19 -9.35
C ILE A 10 8.10 2.84 -9.33
N ASN A 11 8.74 2.97 -10.50
CA ASN A 11 10.05 3.57 -10.63
C ASN A 11 10.02 5.07 -10.91
N ASN A 12 8.84 5.67 -11.03
CA ASN A 12 8.69 7.09 -11.29
C ASN A 12 9.16 7.93 -10.10
N PRO A 13 10.01 8.94 -10.31
CA PRO A 13 10.51 9.79 -9.22
C PRO A 13 9.41 10.50 -8.44
N ILE A 14 8.33 10.90 -9.10
CA ILE A 14 7.19 11.57 -8.45
C ILE A 14 6.50 10.60 -7.49
N TRP A 15 6.26 9.36 -7.93
CA TRP A 15 5.68 8.34 -7.06
C TRP A 15 6.57 8.06 -5.85
N LYS A 16 7.88 7.97 -6.06
CA LYS A 16 8.83 7.73 -4.97
C LYS A 16 8.80 8.85 -3.94
N GLU A 17 8.73 10.10 -4.39
CA GLU A 17 8.62 11.25 -3.51
C GLU A 17 7.30 11.24 -2.73
N MET A 18 6.19 10.97 -3.41
CA MET A 18 4.89 10.85 -2.76
C MET A 18 4.88 9.73 -1.72
N LYS A 19 5.51 8.60 -2.07
CA LYS A 19 5.61 7.45 -1.16
C LYS A 19 6.38 7.82 0.11
N GLU A 20 7.47 8.56 -0.01
CA GLU A 20 8.24 9.04 1.15
C GLU A 20 7.38 9.92 2.05
N THR A 21 6.61 10.84 1.47
CA THR A 21 5.70 11.71 2.22
C THR A 21 4.63 10.89 2.94
N LEU A 22 4.05 9.90 2.26
CA LEU A 22 3.05 9.02 2.85
C LEU A 22 3.63 8.15 3.98
N GLU A 23 4.88 7.72 3.85
CA GLU A 23 5.58 7.01 4.93
C GLU A 23 5.77 7.88 6.17
N GLU A 24 6.07 9.16 5.99
CA GLU A 24 6.16 10.11 7.10
C GLU A 24 4.81 10.29 7.80
N VAL A 25 3.72 10.37 7.04
CA VAL A 25 2.37 10.44 7.58
C VAL A 25 2.07 9.17 8.39
N LYS A 26 2.47 8.02 7.89
CA LYS A 26 2.31 6.73 8.56
C LYS A 26 3.01 6.73 9.94
N ILE A 27 4.23 7.24 9.99
CA ILE A 27 4.99 7.34 11.24
C ILE A 27 4.25 8.23 12.24
N GLY A 28 3.74 9.37 11.78
CA GLY A 28 2.95 10.28 12.61
C GLY A 28 1.70 9.61 13.18
N LEU A 29 0.99 8.82 12.37
CA LEU A 29 -0.19 8.09 12.82
C LEU A 29 0.16 7.04 13.88
N PHE A 30 1.28 6.36 13.75
CA PHE A 30 1.76 5.41 14.76
C PHE A 30 2.07 6.10 16.09
N GLU A 31 2.71 7.26 16.03
CA GLU A 31 3.01 8.04 17.24
C GLU A 31 1.73 8.50 17.93
N ASP A 32 0.75 8.97 17.15
CA ASP A 32 -0.56 9.36 17.69
C ASP A 32 -1.25 8.18 18.39
N LEU A 33 -1.17 6.98 17.81
CA LEU A 33 -1.75 5.77 18.41
C LEU A 33 -1.13 5.45 19.78
N LYS A 34 0.15 5.68 19.95
CA LYS A 34 0.85 5.42 21.21
C LYS A 34 0.38 6.37 22.32
N GLU A 35 -0.05 7.57 21.95
CA GLU A 35 -0.50 8.58 22.91
C GLU A 35 -1.97 8.44 23.29
N LEU A 36 -2.78 7.69 22.51
CA LEU A 36 -4.19 7.49 22.81
C LEU A 36 -4.38 6.52 23.98
N ASP A 37 -5.25 6.89 24.91
CA ASP A 37 -5.67 5.99 25.98
C ASP A 37 -6.78 5.07 25.46
N PRO A 38 -6.53 3.75 25.32
CA PRO A 38 -7.51 2.83 24.77
C PRO A 38 -8.77 2.66 25.61
N HIS A 39 -8.74 3.04 26.88
CA HIS A 39 -9.91 2.96 27.77
C HIS A 39 -10.82 4.16 27.63
N LEU A 40 -10.26 5.34 27.30
CA LEU A 40 -11.00 6.60 27.23
C LEU A 40 -11.32 7.00 25.78
N GLU A 41 -10.54 6.52 24.81
CA GLU A 41 -10.56 6.99 23.43
C GLU A 41 -10.73 5.85 22.43
N VAL A 42 -11.63 4.90 22.72
CA VAL A 42 -11.87 3.71 21.87
C VAL A 42 -12.22 4.10 20.43
N SER A 43 -13.12 5.08 20.25
CA SER A 43 -13.52 5.55 18.93
C SER A 43 -12.37 6.21 18.18
N GLY A 44 -11.54 6.99 18.87
CA GLY A 44 -10.35 7.62 18.30
C GLY A 44 -9.32 6.59 17.87
N LEU A 45 -9.10 5.59 18.70
CA LEU A 45 -8.17 4.49 18.40
C LEU A 45 -8.61 3.74 17.14
N ALA A 46 -9.87 3.34 17.05
CA ALA A 46 -10.40 2.63 15.89
C ALA A 46 -10.27 3.45 14.61
N ARG A 47 -10.53 4.77 14.69
CA ARG A 47 -10.41 5.68 13.56
C ARG A 47 -8.96 5.77 13.06
N GLN A 48 -8.01 5.91 13.96
CA GLN A 48 -6.59 5.99 13.60
C GLN A 48 -6.08 4.67 13.03
N GLN A 49 -6.51 3.55 13.58
CA GLN A 49 -6.19 2.22 13.04
C GLN A 49 -6.73 2.06 11.62
N GLY A 50 -7.94 2.54 11.34
CA GLY A 50 -8.52 2.52 10.01
C GLY A 50 -7.73 3.35 9.01
N ARG A 51 -7.30 4.55 9.41
CA ARG A 51 -6.46 5.43 8.59
C ARG A 51 -5.12 4.77 8.26
N LEU A 52 -4.51 4.16 9.26
CA LEU A 52 -3.23 3.47 9.10
C LEU A 52 -3.35 2.30 8.13
N LYS A 53 -4.39 1.47 8.26
CA LYS A 53 -4.63 0.34 7.36
C LYS A 53 -4.85 0.80 5.93
N MET A 54 -5.62 1.86 5.72
CA MET A 54 -5.86 2.39 4.38
C MET A 54 -4.58 2.94 3.76
N LEU A 55 -3.76 3.63 4.55
CA LEU A 55 -2.49 4.17 4.09
C LEU A 55 -1.53 3.05 3.68
N GLU A 56 -1.44 1.99 4.46
CA GLU A 56 -0.63 0.82 4.13
C GLU A 56 -1.11 0.17 2.82
N PHE A 57 -2.43 0.06 2.65
CA PHE A 57 -3.03 -0.46 1.43
C PHE A 57 -2.61 0.37 0.21
N VAL A 58 -2.74 1.69 0.30
CA VAL A 58 -2.40 2.60 -0.81
C VAL A 58 -0.90 2.54 -1.15
N LEU A 59 -0.05 2.49 -0.14
CA LEU A 59 1.40 2.43 -0.33
C LEU A 59 1.85 1.17 -1.07
N LEU A 60 1.17 0.05 -0.86
CA LEU A 60 1.51 -1.23 -1.46
C LEU A 60 0.73 -1.53 -2.75
N LEU A 61 -0.30 -0.74 -3.04
CA LEU A 61 -1.22 -1.04 -4.12
C LEU A 61 -0.55 -1.23 -5.50
N PRO A 62 0.36 -0.35 -5.96
CA PRO A 62 0.98 -0.53 -7.26
C PRO A 62 1.78 -1.83 -7.35
N GLU A 63 2.50 -2.18 -6.31
CA GLU A 63 3.30 -3.41 -6.25
C GLU A 63 2.41 -4.64 -6.18
N ASP A 64 1.32 -4.57 -5.43
CA ASP A 64 0.34 -5.66 -5.33
C ASP A 64 -0.32 -5.94 -6.68
N ILE A 65 -0.71 -4.89 -7.40
CA ILE A 65 -1.30 -5.03 -8.73
C ILE A 65 -0.30 -5.65 -9.70
N LEU A 66 0.95 -5.18 -9.67
CA LEU A 66 1.99 -5.73 -10.52
C LEU A 66 2.21 -7.23 -10.24
N ARG A 67 2.21 -7.61 -8.97
CA ARG A 67 2.34 -9.02 -8.58
C ARG A 67 1.19 -9.85 -9.14
N GLU A 68 -0.05 -9.38 -9.06
CA GLU A 68 -1.21 -10.06 -9.62
C GLU A 68 -1.10 -10.23 -11.14
N ILE A 69 -0.62 -9.20 -11.83
CA ILE A 69 -0.39 -9.27 -13.28
C ILE A 69 0.63 -10.37 -13.60
N ASN A 70 1.72 -10.43 -12.84
CA ASN A 70 2.75 -11.44 -13.03
C ASN A 70 2.22 -12.86 -12.78
N GLU A 71 1.41 -13.05 -11.76
CA GLU A 71 0.78 -14.34 -11.45
C GLU A 71 -0.13 -14.80 -12.59
N LYS A 72 -0.93 -13.91 -13.14
CA LYS A 72 -1.81 -14.20 -14.27
C LYS A 72 -1.03 -14.55 -15.53
N LEU A 73 0.08 -13.88 -15.78
CA LEU A 73 0.95 -14.19 -16.91
C LEU A 73 1.58 -15.57 -16.76
N GLU A 74 1.99 -15.95 -15.57
CA GLU A 74 2.53 -17.28 -15.29
C GLU A 74 1.48 -18.36 -15.50
N GLU A 75 0.25 -18.15 -15.01
CA GLU A 75 -0.87 -19.07 -15.21
C GLU A 75 -1.16 -19.27 -16.70
N ASN A 76 -1.21 -18.19 -17.48
CA ASN A 76 -1.45 -18.25 -18.92
C ASN A 76 -0.32 -19.00 -19.65
N THR A 77 0.91 -18.85 -19.20
CA THR A 77 2.07 -19.55 -19.75
C THR A 77 1.97 -21.05 -19.48
N GLU A 78 1.58 -21.44 -18.28
CA GLU A 78 1.36 -22.83 -17.91
C GLU A 78 0.25 -23.46 -18.75
N ASP A 79 -0.87 -22.76 -18.92
CA ASP A 79 -2.00 -23.23 -19.74
C ASP A 79 -1.59 -23.44 -21.19
N LYS A 80 -0.72 -22.60 -21.74
CA LYS A 80 -0.25 -22.72 -23.11
C LYS A 80 0.70 -23.90 -23.30
N ASN A 81 1.37 -24.34 -22.28
CA ASN A 81 2.32 -25.43 -22.31
C ASN A 81 1.65 -26.81 -22.18
N GLU A 82 0.38 -26.83 -21.82
CA GLU A 82 -0.42 -28.05 -21.80
C GLU A 82 -0.98 -28.35 -23.21
#